data_d5bfecdce9e40f6d60625aed269b22b5
#
_entry.id   d5bfecdce9e40f6d60625aed269b22b5
#
_cell.length_a   1.000
_cell.length_b   1.000
_cell.length_c   1.000
_cell.angle_alpha   90.00
_cell.angle_beta   90.00
_cell.angle_gamma   90.00
#
_symmetry.space_group_name_H-M   'P 1'
#
loop_
_entity.id
_entity.type
_entity.pdbx_description
1 polymer ?
#
loop_
_entity_poly.entity_id
_entity_poly.type
_entity_poly.pdbx_seq_one_letter_code
_entity_poly.pdbx_strand_id
1 'polypeptide(L)'
;LHYAFDPDVHYPMTEIEKDADAVLIGMPYPQRIEWIDRLRSLGISVLFENGPIFDEYRELNNRARLGLNWSSLGDLNARVFELMAMKLCPIIDRCEDLDRFGFEEGHHYLGFDDLEEAVLRVQWALNSPHEAEEIALAAYNKVNMEDFTYDALVGKVLEEFGLE
;
A
#
# COMPACT_ATOMS: atom_id res chain seq x y z
N LEU A 1 11.38 -3.63 15.67
CA LEU A 1 11.37 -2.54 14.66
C LEU A 1 10.47 -2.97 13.51
N HIS A 2 9.68 -2.06 12.99
CA HIS A 2 8.85 -2.22 11.81
C HIS A 2 9.40 -1.37 10.65
N TYR A 3 8.88 -1.57 9.46
CA TYR A 3 9.08 -0.64 8.36
C TYR A 3 8.26 0.64 8.58
N ALA A 4 8.61 1.68 7.84
CA ALA A 4 8.00 3.00 7.94
C ALA A 4 7.94 3.64 6.54
N PHE A 5 7.41 4.86 6.46
CA PHE A 5 7.44 5.67 5.25
C PHE A 5 8.21 6.98 5.48
N ASP A 6 8.62 7.62 4.38
CA ASP A 6 9.21 8.95 4.39
C ASP A 6 8.16 9.97 3.94
N PRO A 7 7.73 10.91 4.79
CA PRO A 7 6.68 11.87 4.43
C PRO A 7 7.10 12.90 3.37
N ASP A 8 8.41 13.11 3.18
CA ASP A 8 8.92 13.98 2.12
C ASP A 8 8.91 13.30 0.74
N VAL A 9 8.79 11.97 0.73
CA VAL A 9 8.75 11.14 -0.49
C VAL A 9 7.35 10.61 -0.74
N HIS A 10 6.67 10.09 0.27
CA HIS A 10 5.41 9.35 0.15
C HIS A 10 4.24 10.22 0.64
N TYR A 11 3.62 10.96 -0.27
CA TYR A 11 2.46 11.81 0.01
C TYR A 11 1.48 11.83 -1.16
N PRO A 12 0.19 12.17 -0.92
CA PRO A 12 -0.80 12.24 -1.98
C PRO A 12 -0.58 13.48 -2.85
N MET A 13 -0.61 13.30 -4.18
CA MET A 13 -0.50 14.35 -5.19
C MET A 13 -1.87 14.61 -5.82
N THR A 14 -2.56 15.63 -5.35
CA THR A 14 -3.94 15.93 -5.77
C THR A 14 -4.05 16.49 -7.20
N GLU A 15 -2.94 16.96 -7.75
CA GLU A 15 -2.81 17.48 -9.12
C GLU A 15 -2.63 16.36 -10.17
N ILE A 16 -2.31 15.14 -9.75
CA ILE A 16 -2.15 14.00 -10.68
C ILE A 16 -3.51 13.37 -10.95
N GLU A 17 -3.87 13.27 -12.23
CA GLU A 17 -5.06 12.55 -12.65
C GLU A 17 -4.87 11.02 -12.46
N LYS A 18 -5.87 10.38 -11.88
CA LYS A 18 -5.89 8.93 -11.72
C LYS A 18 -6.33 8.26 -13.03
N ASP A 19 -5.35 7.76 -13.78
CA ASP A 19 -5.52 7.14 -15.09
C ASP A 19 -5.37 5.61 -15.08
N ALA A 20 -5.11 5.03 -13.91
CA ALA A 20 -5.05 3.59 -13.71
C ALA A 20 -5.94 3.12 -12.54
N ASP A 21 -6.43 1.89 -12.63
CA ASP A 21 -7.22 1.29 -11.56
C ASP A 21 -6.37 0.87 -10.38
N ALA A 22 -5.21 0.27 -10.65
CA ALA A 22 -4.33 -0.24 -9.60
C ALA A 22 -2.85 -0.07 -9.97
N VAL A 23 -1.98 -0.12 -8.96
CA VAL A 23 -0.52 -0.07 -9.11
C VAL A 23 0.15 -1.11 -8.23
N LEU A 24 1.18 -1.76 -8.77
CA LEU A 24 2.14 -2.56 -8.02
C LEU A 24 3.55 -2.21 -8.51
N ILE A 25 4.39 -1.65 -7.65
CA ILE A 25 5.79 -1.37 -7.97
C ILE A 25 6.67 -2.31 -7.16
N GLY A 26 7.48 -3.09 -7.84
CA GLY A 26 8.42 -4.02 -7.21
C GLY A 26 8.79 -5.21 -8.06
N MET A 27 9.59 -6.09 -7.49
CA MET A 27 10.13 -7.26 -8.19
C MET A 27 9.03 -8.15 -8.78
N PRO A 28 9.22 -8.65 -10.02
CA PRO A 28 8.25 -9.47 -10.73
C PRO A 28 8.26 -10.94 -10.25
N TYR A 29 7.91 -11.16 -8.99
CA TYR A 29 7.74 -12.52 -8.48
C TYR A 29 6.57 -13.24 -9.16
N PRO A 30 6.64 -14.57 -9.34
CA PRO A 30 5.63 -15.33 -10.09
C PRO A 30 4.19 -15.06 -9.65
N GLN A 31 3.92 -15.03 -8.34
CA GLN A 31 2.58 -14.75 -7.81
C GLN A 31 2.07 -13.34 -8.16
N ARG A 32 2.98 -12.35 -8.22
CA ARG A 32 2.62 -10.97 -8.61
C ARG A 32 2.29 -10.90 -10.10
N ILE A 33 3.10 -11.56 -10.93
CA ILE A 33 2.87 -11.62 -12.39
C ILE A 33 1.51 -12.26 -12.66
N GLU A 34 1.23 -13.41 -12.04
CA GLU A 34 -0.04 -14.13 -12.20
C GLU A 34 -1.23 -13.24 -11.79
N TRP A 35 -1.13 -12.52 -10.68
CA TRP A 35 -2.15 -11.58 -10.21
C TRP A 35 -2.39 -10.46 -11.23
N ILE A 36 -1.31 -9.80 -11.67
CA ILE A 36 -1.38 -8.72 -12.65
C ILE A 36 -2.00 -9.19 -13.97
N ASP A 37 -1.58 -10.35 -14.49
CA ASP A 37 -2.11 -10.93 -15.73
C ASP A 37 -3.59 -11.27 -15.58
N ARG A 38 -3.98 -11.80 -14.43
CA ARG A 38 -5.38 -12.09 -14.12
C ARG A 38 -6.24 -10.83 -14.10
N LEU A 39 -5.78 -9.77 -13.42
CA LEU A 39 -6.48 -8.49 -13.38
C LEU A 39 -6.61 -7.86 -14.79
N ARG A 40 -5.53 -7.85 -15.55
CA ARG A 40 -5.53 -7.33 -16.93
C ARG A 40 -6.46 -8.13 -17.85
N SER A 41 -6.56 -9.43 -17.68
CA SER A 41 -7.50 -10.28 -18.43
C SER A 41 -8.97 -9.95 -18.16
N LEU A 42 -9.26 -9.32 -17.03
CA LEU A 42 -10.58 -8.84 -16.62
C LEU A 42 -10.85 -7.37 -17.04
N GLY A 43 -9.91 -6.77 -17.79
CA GLY A 43 -10.02 -5.39 -18.25
C GLY A 43 -9.63 -4.33 -17.22
N ILE A 44 -9.01 -4.73 -16.11
CA ILE A 44 -8.54 -3.82 -15.07
C ILE A 44 -7.17 -3.28 -15.48
N SER A 45 -7.02 -1.94 -15.47
CA SER A 45 -5.76 -1.30 -15.82
C SER A 45 -4.80 -1.33 -14.62
N VAL A 46 -3.64 -1.97 -14.79
CA VAL A 46 -2.65 -2.09 -13.72
C VAL A 46 -1.30 -1.55 -14.19
N LEU A 47 -0.80 -0.54 -13.48
CA LEU A 47 0.60 -0.10 -13.57
C LEU A 47 1.46 -1.12 -12.82
N PHE A 48 2.36 -1.76 -13.54
CA PHE A 48 3.30 -2.72 -12.95
C PHE A 48 4.71 -2.40 -13.43
N GLU A 49 5.53 -1.92 -12.50
CA GLU A 49 6.89 -1.46 -12.77
C GLU A 49 7.87 -2.02 -11.73
N ASN A 50 9.13 -2.14 -12.16
CA ASN A 50 10.22 -2.54 -11.28
C ASN A 50 11.37 -1.55 -11.45
N GLY A 51 11.71 -0.85 -10.37
CA GLY A 51 12.86 0.04 -10.33
C GLY A 51 12.61 1.53 -10.16
N PRO A 52 11.39 2.09 -10.39
CA PRO A 52 11.16 3.50 -10.09
C PRO A 52 11.41 3.78 -8.59
N ILE A 53 12.02 4.94 -8.32
CA ILE A 53 12.37 5.41 -6.97
C ILE A 53 11.99 6.88 -6.81
N PHE A 54 11.86 7.35 -5.56
CA PHE A 54 11.58 8.75 -5.22
C PHE A 54 10.40 9.36 -5.99
N ASP A 55 10.63 10.39 -6.76
CA ASP A 55 9.58 11.15 -7.47
C ASP A 55 8.82 10.27 -8.47
N GLU A 56 9.52 9.46 -9.26
CA GLU A 56 8.89 8.55 -10.22
C GLU A 56 8.03 7.49 -9.51
N TYR A 57 8.51 6.93 -8.40
CA TYR A 57 7.74 6.01 -7.58
C TYR A 57 6.47 6.66 -7.04
N ARG A 58 6.59 7.86 -6.49
CA ARG A 58 5.45 8.63 -5.97
C ARG A 58 4.44 8.95 -7.07
N GLU A 59 4.89 9.48 -8.21
CA GLU A 59 4.03 9.84 -9.34
C GLU A 59 3.25 8.62 -9.87
N LEU A 60 3.91 7.49 -10.07
CA LEU A 60 3.27 6.27 -10.55
C LEU A 60 2.20 5.76 -9.56
N ASN A 61 2.49 5.76 -8.26
CA ASN A 61 1.51 5.37 -7.26
C ASN A 61 0.31 6.33 -7.26
N ASN A 62 0.53 7.64 -7.34
CA ASN A 62 -0.55 8.64 -7.34
C ASN A 62 -1.45 8.59 -8.58
N ARG A 63 -1.02 7.96 -9.67
CA ARG A 63 -1.84 7.73 -10.87
C ARG A 63 -2.89 6.62 -10.69
N ALA A 64 -2.76 5.79 -9.67
CA ALA A 64 -3.68 4.68 -9.42
C ALA A 64 -4.68 4.98 -8.30
N ARG A 65 -5.81 4.26 -8.31
CA ARG A 65 -6.82 4.30 -7.24
C ARG A 65 -6.50 3.33 -6.12
N LEU A 66 -5.99 2.14 -6.48
CA LEU A 66 -5.71 1.04 -5.58
C LEU A 66 -4.21 0.76 -5.53
N GLY A 67 -3.68 0.54 -4.33
CA GLY A 67 -2.30 0.13 -4.11
C GLY A 67 -2.21 -1.37 -3.81
N LEU A 68 -1.46 -2.10 -4.61
CA LEU A 68 -1.35 -3.55 -4.49
C LEU A 68 -0.04 -3.95 -3.81
N ASN A 69 -0.14 -4.85 -2.83
CA ASN A 69 1.02 -5.51 -2.24
C ASN A 69 0.77 -7.01 -2.09
N TRP A 70 1.71 -7.80 -2.55
CA TRP A 70 1.85 -9.22 -2.21
C TRP A 70 3.29 -9.43 -1.77
N SER A 71 3.49 -9.66 -0.49
CA SER A 71 4.81 -9.92 0.09
C SER A 71 5.41 -11.21 -0.49
N SER A 72 6.72 -11.26 -0.62
CA SER A 72 7.42 -12.49 -1.01
C SER A 72 7.69 -13.41 0.18
N LEU A 73 7.62 -12.87 1.39
CA LEU A 73 7.97 -13.56 2.64
C LEU A 73 6.79 -13.63 3.63
N GLY A 74 5.62 -13.09 3.28
CA GLY A 74 4.48 -12.99 4.19
C GLY A 74 4.70 -12.00 5.33
N ASP A 75 5.49 -10.96 5.10
CA ASP A 75 5.86 -9.94 6.06
C ASP A 75 5.22 -8.59 5.76
N LEU A 76 5.07 -7.76 6.79
CA LEU A 76 4.64 -6.38 6.66
C LEU A 76 5.81 -5.52 6.17
N ASN A 77 5.88 -5.26 4.88
CA ASN A 77 6.96 -4.51 4.25
C ASN A 77 6.68 -3.01 4.13
N ALA A 78 7.70 -2.22 3.78
CA ALA A 78 7.63 -0.76 3.68
C ALA A 78 6.53 -0.27 2.73
N ARG A 79 6.29 -0.97 1.61
CA ARG A 79 5.28 -0.57 0.62
C ARG A 79 3.89 -0.41 1.21
N VAL A 80 3.51 -1.20 2.21
CA VAL A 80 2.21 -1.07 2.86
C VAL A 80 2.04 0.32 3.46
N PHE A 81 3.02 0.80 4.22
CA PHE A 81 2.99 2.14 4.82
C PHE A 81 3.07 3.25 3.75
N GLU A 82 3.88 3.04 2.71
CA GLU A 82 4.02 3.98 1.59
C GLU A 82 2.71 4.15 0.81
N LEU A 83 2.01 3.06 0.49
CA LEU A 83 0.70 3.10 -0.17
C LEU A 83 -0.34 3.83 0.68
N MET A 84 -0.38 3.56 1.98
CA MET A 84 -1.27 4.23 2.92
C MET A 84 -0.94 5.73 3.03
N ALA A 85 0.35 6.10 3.09
CA ALA A 85 0.81 7.48 3.14
C ALA A 85 0.49 8.27 1.86
N MET A 86 0.45 7.61 0.71
CA MET A 86 0.01 8.20 -0.57
C MET A 86 -1.51 8.16 -0.77
N LYS A 87 -2.27 7.72 0.25
CA LYS A 87 -3.74 7.67 0.25
C LYS A 87 -4.32 6.80 -0.88
N LEU A 88 -3.70 5.66 -1.17
CA LEU A 88 -4.29 4.62 -1.99
C LEU A 88 -5.08 3.65 -1.10
N CYS A 89 -6.15 3.06 -1.65
CA CYS A 89 -6.82 1.95 -0.97
C CYS A 89 -5.89 0.71 -1.04
N PRO A 90 -5.38 0.22 0.12
CA PRO A 90 -4.41 -0.85 0.11
C PRO A 90 -5.09 -2.21 -0.03
N ILE A 91 -4.64 -3.01 -1.01
CA ILE A 91 -5.03 -4.42 -1.15
C ILE A 91 -3.78 -5.26 -0.93
N ILE A 92 -3.72 -5.94 0.21
CA ILE A 92 -2.48 -6.53 0.74
C ILE A 92 -2.70 -7.94 1.26
N ASP A 93 -1.68 -8.78 1.12
CA ASP A 93 -1.66 -10.11 1.72
C ASP A 93 -1.70 -10.02 3.25
N ARG A 94 -2.54 -10.86 3.89
CA ARG A 94 -2.66 -10.88 5.35
C ARG A 94 -1.36 -11.30 6.00
N CYS A 95 -0.99 -10.62 7.06
CA CYS A 95 0.11 -11.01 7.95
C CYS A 95 -0.20 -10.62 9.40
N GLU A 96 0.36 -11.34 10.35
CA GLU A 96 0.09 -11.13 11.79
C GLU A 96 0.52 -9.72 12.29
N ASP A 97 1.50 -9.11 11.63
CA ASP A 97 2.00 -7.79 12.04
C ASP A 97 0.97 -6.67 11.79
N LEU A 98 0.04 -6.82 10.85
CA LEU A 98 -1.04 -5.86 10.65
C LEU A 98 -1.87 -5.68 11.92
N ASP A 99 -2.29 -6.78 12.53
CA ASP A 99 -3.06 -6.76 13.78
C ASP A 99 -2.23 -6.18 14.94
N ARG A 100 -0.94 -6.51 15.00
CA ARG A 100 -0.02 -5.99 16.05
C ARG A 100 0.10 -4.48 16.02
N PHE A 101 0.03 -3.86 14.85
CA PHE A 101 0.06 -2.40 14.68
C PHE A 101 -1.35 -1.79 14.66
N GLY A 102 -2.38 -2.58 14.98
CA GLY A 102 -3.76 -2.12 15.09
C GLY A 102 -4.38 -1.73 13.75
N PHE A 103 -3.91 -2.30 12.64
CA PHE A 103 -4.60 -2.17 11.36
C PHE A 103 -5.78 -3.13 11.31
N GLU A 104 -6.95 -2.63 10.92
CA GLU A 104 -8.20 -3.38 10.87
C GLU A 104 -8.60 -3.64 9.41
N GLU A 105 -8.82 -4.91 9.06
CA GLU A 105 -9.31 -5.29 7.73
C GLU A 105 -10.71 -4.71 7.48
N GLY A 106 -10.95 -4.22 6.28
CA GLY A 106 -12.18 -3.55 5.89
C GLY A 106 -12.29 -2.10 6.35
N HIS A 107 -11.35 -1.62 7.19
CA HIS A 107 -11.28 -0.24 7.65
C HIS A 107 -9.99 0.47 7.20
N HIS A 108 -8.85 -0.20 7.30
CA HIS A 108 -7.56 0.37 6.89
C HIS A 108 -6.97 -0.31 5.65
N TYR A 109 -7.43 -1.52 5.31
CA TYR A 109 -6.96 -2.28 4.16
C TYR A 109 -7.98 -3.35 3.76
N LEU A 110 -7.80 -3.90 2.55
CA LEU A 110 -8.50 -5.09 2.07
C LEU A 110 -7.52 -6.26 2.04
N GLY A 111 -7.75 -7.24 2.89
CA GLY A 111 -6.87 -8.40 3.04
C GLY A 111 -7.21 -9.53 2.10
N PHE A 112 -6.19 -10.35 1.73
CA PHE A 112 -6.35 -11.60 0.99
C PHE A 112 -5.31 -12.64 1.42
N ASP A 113 -5.62 -13.91 1.19
CA ASP A 113 -4.73 -15.04 1.45
C ASP A 113 -4.29 -15.75 0.16
N ASP A 114 -5.08 -15.62 -0.91
CA ASP A 114 -4.81 -16.28 -2.19
C ASP A 114 -5.17 -15.38 -3.39
N LEU A 115 -4.83 -15.86 -4.59
CA LEU A 115 -5.03 -15.15 -5.84
C LEU A 115 -6.51 -14.84 -6.11
N GLU A 116 -7.40 -15.78 -5.85
CA GLU A 116 -8.83 -15.61 -6.14
C GLU A 116 -9.42 -14.52 -5.24
N GLU A 117 -9.10 -14.54 -3.96
CA GLU A 117 -9.52 -13.50 -3.03
C GLU A 117 -8.89 -12.15 -3.40
N ALA A 118 -7.60 -12.11 -3.76
CA ALA A 118 -6.92 -10.89 -4.20
C ALA A 118 -7.64 -10.22 -5.39
N VAL A 119 -8.07 -11.02 -6.38
CA VAL A 119 -8.84 -10.54 -7.54
C VAL A 119 -10.20 -10.01 -7.10
N LEU A 120 -10.91 -10.74 -6.24
CA LEU A 120 -12.22 -10.32 -5.72
C LEU A 120 -12.14 -8.99 -4.94
N ARG A 121 -11.08 -8.77 -4.14
CA ARG A 121 -10.87 -7.52 -3.41
C ARG A 121 -10.67 -6.34 -4.35
N VAL A 122 -9.88 -6.50 -5.42
CA VAL A 122 -9.71 -5.46 -6.45
C VAL A 122 -11.04 -5.14 -7.13
N GLN A 123 -11.78 -6.17 -7.57
CA GLN A 123 -13.09 -5.97 -8.21
C GLN A 123 -14.08 -5.28 -7.28
N TRP A 124 -14.13 -5.69 -6.01
CA TRP A 124 -14.99 -5.06 -5.02
C TRP A 124 -14.65 -3.57 -4.84
N ALA A 125 -13.38 -3.23 -4.67
CA ALA A 125 -12.94 -1.86 -4.47
C ALA A 125 -13.25 -0.96 -5.68
N LEU A 126 -13.12 -1.48 -6.90
CA LEU A 126 -13.45 -0.74 -8.12
C LEU A 126 -14.97 -0.56 -8.31
N ASN A 127 -15.78 -1.50 -7.83
CA ASN A 127 -17.24 -1.41 -7.86
C ASN A 127 -17.84 -0.62 -6.69
N SER A 128 -17.06 -0.38 -5.63
CA SER A 128 -17.43 0.36 -4.43
C SER A 128 -16.45 1.53 -4.19
N PRO A 129 -16.34 2.50 -5.11
CA PRO A 129 -15.31 3.52 -5.05
C PRO A 129 -15.38 4.40 -3.80
N HIS A 130 -16.58 4.68 -3.29
CA HIS A 130 -16.75 5.47 -2.07
C HIS A 130 -16.16 4.75 -0.84
N GLU A 131 -16.49 3.48 -0.68
CA GLU A 131 -15.99 2.66 0.43
C GLU A 131 -14.47 2.46 0.32
N ALA A 132 -13.94 2.31 -0.89
CA ALA A 132 -12.50 2.23 -1.14
C ALA A 132 -11.79 3.55 -0.76
N GLU A 133 -12.41 4.70 -1.04
CA GLU A 133 -11.89 6.02 -0.62
C GLU A 133 -11.93 6.20 0.90
N GLU A 134 -12.97 5.69 1.57
CA GLU A 134 -13.04 5.71 3.05
C GLU A 134 -11.94 4.87 3.67
N ILE A 135 -11.66 3.68 3.13
CA ILE A 135 -10.54 2.82 3.56
C ILE A 135 -9.20 3.53 3.33
N ALA A 136 -9.00 4.13 2.15
CA ALA A 136 -7.79 4.87 1.83
C ALA A 136 -7.57 6.05 2.79
N LEU A 137 -8.64 6.77 3.14
CA LEU A 137 -8.57 7.88 4.09
C LEU A 137 -8.28 7.42 5.51
N ALA A 138 -8.92 6.33 5.96
CA ALA A 138 -8.68 5.77 7.29
C ALA A 138 -7.24 5.27 7.43
N ALA A 139 -6.72 4.56 6.43
CA ALA A 139 -5.32 4.12 6.38
C ALA A 139 -4.34 5.30 6.41
N TYR A 140 -4.57 6.31 5.57
CA TYR A 140 -3.77 7.54 5.53
C TYR A 140 -3.73 8.24 6.90
N ASN A 141 -4.89 8.42 7.51
CA ASN A 141 -4.98 9.06 8.83
C ASN A 141 -4.21 8.26 9.88
N LYS A 142 -4.38 6.93 9.90
CA LYS A 142 -3.71 6.07 10.88
C LYS A 142 -2.19 6.18 10.78
N VAL A 143 -1.61 6.05 9.60
CA VAL A 143 -0.14 6.06 9.46
C VAL A 143 0.48 7.43 9.78
N ASN A 144 -0.26 8.52 9.56
CA ASN A 144 0.19 9.87 9.91
C ASN A 144 -0.05 10.22 11.38
N MET A 145 -1.20 9.86 11.96
CA MET A 145 -1.53 10.20 13.36
C MET A 145 -0.73 9.38 14.37
N GLU A 146 -0.41 8.14 14.05
CA GLU A 146 0.38 7.25 14.90
C GLU A 146 1.88 7.30 14.58
N ASP A 147 2.24 8.17 13.64
CA ASP A 147 3.61 8.52 13.28
C ASP A 147 4.46 7.30 12.86
N PHE A 148 3.98 6.59 11.82
CA PHE A 148 4.72 5.49 11.19
C PHE A 148 5.80 6.01 10.22
N THR A 149 6.51 7.07 10.61
CA THR A 149 7.61 7.63 9.81
C THR A 149 8.96 7.08 10.22
N TYR A 150 9.95 7.14 9.31
CA TYR A 150 11.31 6.76 9.66
C TYR A 150 11.90 7.67 10.73
N ASP A 151 11.57 8.96 10.76
CA ASP A 151 12.03 9.88 11.78
C ASP A 151 11.53 9.50 13.17
N ALA A 152 10.24 9.19 13.30
CA ALA A 152 9.66 8.71 14.55
C ALA A 152 10.25 7.37 14.99
N LEU A 153 10.49 6.47 14.04
CA LEU A 153 11.11 5.17 14.33
C LEU A 153 12.53 5.33 14.85
N VAL A 154 13.34 6.17 14.20
CA VAL A 154 14.71 6.49 14.65
C VAL A 154 14.68 7.18 16.00
N GLY A 155 13.80 8.15 16.22
CA GLY A 155 13.62 8.81 17.51
C GLY A 155 13.36 7.82 18.65
N LYS A 156 12.41 6.89 18.47
CA LYS A 156 12.12 5.83 19.46
C LYS A 156 13.34 4.95 19.77
N VAL A 157 14.13 4.62 18.74
CA VAL A 157 15.36 3.84 18.93
C VAL A 157 16.39 4.62 19.72
N LEU A 158 16.61 5.91 19.38
CA LEU A 158 17.57 6.75 20.10
C LEU A 158 17.18 6.92 21.57
N GLU A 159 15.90 7.16 21.86
CA GLU A 159 15.38 7.22 23.22
C GLU A 159 15.62 5.93 24.01
N GLU A 160 15.36 4.76 23.40
CA GLU A 160 15.59 3.46 24.06
C GLU A 160 17.05 3.24 24.43
N PHE A 161 17.99 3.75 23.64
CA PHE A 161 19.42 3.68 23.91
C PHE A 161 19.97 4.88 24.71
N GLY A 162 19.13 5.83 25.11
CA GLY A 162 19.56 7.04 25.83
C GLY A 162 20.46 7.96 25.02
N LEU A 163 20.29 7.97 23.70
CA LEU A 163 21.02 8.82 22.76
C LEU A 163 20.06 9.94 22.32
N GLU A 164 20.36 11.17 22.74
CA GLU A 164 19.67 12.40 22.31
C GLU A 164 20.33 13.01 21.07
#